data_c9923ce9480da12939d2221d07682f29
#
_entry.id   c9923ce9480da12939d2221d07682f29
#
_cell.length_a   1.000
_cell.length_b   1.000
_cell.length_c   1.000
_cell.angle_alpha   90.00
_cell.angle_beta   90.00
_cell.angle_gamma   90.00
#
_symmetry.space_group_name_H-M   'P 1'
#
loop_
_entity.id
_entity.type
_entity.pdbx_description
1 polymer ?
#
loop_
_entity_poly.entity_id
_entity_poly.type
_entity_poly.pdbx_seq_one_letter_code
_entity_poly.pdbx_strand_id
1 'polypeptide(L)'
;LEHSLQTATRALKEDASDEMIVAALLHDIGDELAPNNHAEFAAAILKPYVSEKTTWIVEKHGIFQMYYYAHHLGFNKNERDKYKGHEYYSATAEFCEKWDQSSFDPNYKSLTLKDFEPYVRKIFSRNPYSN
;
A
#
# COMPACT_ATOMS: atom_id res chain seq x y z
N LEU A 1 -6.07 -2.06 -11.62
CA LEU A 1 -6.29 -0.60 -11.47
C LEU A 1 -7.44 -0.28 -10.52
N GLU A 2 -8.57 -0.96 -10.64
CA GLU A 2 -9.73 -0.71 -9.77
C GLU A 2 -9.42 -0.90 -8.28
N HIS A 3 -8.68 -1.95 -7.94
CA HIS A 3 -8.25 -2.19 -6.56
C HIS A 3 -7.41 -1.02 -6.03
N SER A 4 -6.46 -0.56 -6.81
CA SER A 4 -5.57 0.54 -6.42
C SER A 4 -6.33 1.86 -6.26
N LEU A 5 -7.25 2.16 -7.17
CA LEU A 5 -8.08 3.36 -7.07
C LEU A 5 -8.98 3.30 -5.85
N GLN A 6 -9.55 2.14 -5.55
CA GLN A 6 -10.40 1.96 -4.39
C GLN A 6 -9.61 2.11 -3.08
N THR A 7 -8.41 1.50 -3.03
CA THR A 7 -7.53 1.61 -1.87
C THR A 7 -7.15 3.07 -1.59
N ALA A 8 -6.75 3.80 -2.63
CA ALA A 8 -6.39 5.21 -2.51
C ALA A 8 -7.58 6.09 -2.12
N THR A 9 -8.76 5.78 -2.66
CA THR A 9 -9.99 6.53 -2.32
C THR A 9 -10.35 6.36 -0.84
N ARG A 10 -10.22 5.13 -0.32
CA ARG A 10 -10.47 4.87 1.11
C ARG A 10 -9.48 5.63 1.99
N ALA A 11 -8.21 5.63 1.60
CA ALA A 11 -7.19 6.39 2.33
C ALA A 11 -7.50 7.89 2.35
N LEU A 12 -7.89 8.45 1.22
CA LEU A 12 -8.25 9.87 1.11
C LEU A 12 -9.45 10.20 2.00
N LYS A 13 -10.48 9.38 2.00
CA LYS A 13 -11.69 9.61 2.80
C LYS A 13 -11.44 9.51 4.30
N GLU A 14 -10.40 8.81 4.72
CA GLU A 14 -10.02 8.69 6.12
C GLU A 14 -8.90 9.67 6.50
N ASP A 15 -8.71 10.72 5.71
CA ASP A 15 -7.75 11.79 5.98
C ASP A 15 -6.29 11.34 6.11
N ALA A 16 -5.91 10.32 5.36
CA ALA A 16 -4.52 9.89 5.32
C ALA A 16 -3.63 10.98 4.74
N SER A 17 -2.33 10.95 5.07
CA SER A 17 -1.37 11.89 4.50
C SER A 17 -1.26 11.75 2.99
N ASP A 18 -0.80 12.80 2.32
CA ASP A 18 -0.65 12.78 0.86
C ASP A 18 0.26 11.64 0.41
N GLU A 19 1.37 11.38 1.13
CA GLU A 19 2.25 10.29 0.76
C GLU A 19 1.61 8.92 0.97
N MET A 20 0.75 8.78 1.99
CA MET A 20 0.05 7.51 2.21
C MET A 20 -1.02 7.27 1.15
N ILE A 21 -1.70 8.33 0.68
CA ILE A 21 -2.64 8.23 -0.44
C ILE A 21 -1.92 7.73 -1.70
N VAL A 22 -0.75 8.29 -2.00
CA VAL A 22 0.06 7.87 -3.15
C VAL A 22 0.57 6.44 -2.96
N ALA A 23 0.99 6.09 -1.74
CA ALA A 23 1.40 4.72 -1.43
C ALA A 23 0.26 3.73 -1.63
N ALA A 24 -0.95 4.08 -1.20
CA ALA A 24 -2.13 3.25 -1.41
C ALA A 24 -2.42 3.06 -2.91
N LEU A 25 -2.28 4.12 -3.69
CA LEU A 25 -2.48 4.06 -5.13
C LEU A 25 -1.47 3.14 -5.82
N LEU A 26 -0.21 3.18 -5.39
CA LEU A 26 0.90 2.52 -6.07
C LEU A 26 1.38 1.22 -5.40
N HIS A 27 0.75 0.79 -4.29
CA HIS A 27 1.27 -0.34 -3.50
C HIS A 27 1.37 -1.66 -4.29
N ASP A 28 0.54 -1.85 -5.30
CA ASP A 28 0.56 -3.02 -6.17
C ASP A 28 1.17 -2.75 -7.55
N ILE A 29 1.81 -1.60 -7.74
CA ILE A 29 2.45 -1.31 -9.03
C ILE A 29 3.53 -2.37 -9.30
N GLY A 30 3.55 -2.88 -10.51
CA GLY A 30 4.49 -3.93 -10.88
C GLY A 30 3.98 -5.35 -10.61
N ASP A 31 2.75 -5.52 -10.14
CA ASP A 31 2.18 -6.85 -9.87
C ASP A 31 2.25 -7.76 -11.10
N GLU A 32 2.07 -7.22 -12.30
CA GLU A 32 2.19 -7.99 -13.55
C GLU A 32 3.64 -8.29 -13.92
N LEU A 33 4.56 -7.37 -13.61
CA LEU A 33 5.98 -7.51 -13.97
C LEU A 33 6.75 -8.35 -12.95
N ALA A 34 6.38 -8.25 -11.68
CA ALA A 34 7.10 -8.87 -10.58
C ALA A 34 6.11 -9.45 -9.55
N PRO A 35 5.30 -10.46 -9.95
CA PRO A 35 4.21 -10.95 -9.09
C PRO A 35 4.69 -11.53 -7.75
N ASN A 36 5.92 -12.05 -7.69
CA ASN A 36 6.44 -12.65 -6.47
C ASN A 36 7.09 -11.65 -5.52
N ASN A 37 7.36 -10.44 -5.98
CA ASN A 37 8.02 -9.39 -5.18
C ASN A 37 7.51 -7.99 -5.51
N HIS A 38 6.24 -7.88 -5.91
CA HIS A 38 5.65 -6.58 -6.27
C HIS A 38 5.69 -5.57 -5.12
N ALA A 39 5.60 -6.04 -3.88
CA ALA A 39 5.67 -5.14 -2.71
C ALA A 39 7.04 -4.47 -2.60
N GLU A 40 8.11 -5.24 -2.80
CA GLU A 40 9.46 -4.70 -2.80
C GLU A 40 9.68 -3.75 -3.98
N PHE A 41 9.14 -4.10 -5.14
CA PHE A 41 9.21 -3.27 -6.34
C PHE A 41 8.53 -1.91 -6.10
N ALA A 42 7.31 -1.92 -5.58
CA ALA A 42 6.58 -0.68 -5.28
C ALA A 42 7.31 0.15 -4.22
N ALA A 43 7.82 -0.48 -3.17
CA ALA A 43 8.57 0.20 -2.12
C ALA A 43 9.85 0.85 -2.68
N ALA A 44 10.54 0.18 -3.60
CA ALA A 44 11.75 0.72 -4.21
C ALA A 44 11.47 2.00 -5.01
N ILE A 45 10.35 2.05 -5.72
CA ILE A 45 9.94 3.24 -6.48
C ILE A 45 9.62 4.41 -5.53
N LEU A 46 8.95 4.13 -4.42
CA LEU A 46 8.49 5.15 -3.49
C LEU A 46 9.60 5.63 -2.53
N LYS A 47 10.51 4.75 -2.18
CA LYS A 47 11.51 4.99 -1.11
C LYS A 47 12.20 6.36 -1.18
N PRO A 48 12.68 6.84 -2.33
CA PRO A 48 13.36 8.13 -2.37
C PRO A 48 12.47 9.32 -1.99
N TYR A 49 11.15 9.16 -2.07
CA TYR A 49 10.19 10.28 -2.01
C TYR A 49 9.28 10.26 -0.80
N VAL A 50 9.24 9.19 -0.04
CA VAL A 50 8.34 9.04 1.10
C VAL A 50 9.12 8.72 2.38
N SER A 51 8.46 8.81 3.53
CA SER A 51 9.06 8.51 4.83
C SER A 51 9.42 7.02 4.94
N GLU A 52 10.31 6.73 5.88
CA GLU A 52 10.69 5.35 6.21
C GLU A 52 9.47 4.51 6.59
N LYS A 53 8.55 5.09 7.36
CA LYS A 53 7.31 4.42 7.76
C LYS A 53 6.50 4.00 6.54
N THR A 54 6.25 4.91 5.61
CA THR A 54 5.48 4.63 4.40
C THR A 54 6.15 3.57 3.55
N THR A 55 7.48 3.67 3.39
CA THR A 55 8.26 2.67 2.65
C THR A 55 8.10 1.28 3.27
N TRP A 56 8.21 1.18 4.59
CA TRP A 56 8.09 -0.09 5.30
C TRP A 56 6.71 -0.71 5.13
N ILE A 57 5.66 0.10 5.23
CA ILE A 57 4.27 -0.36 5.04
C ILE A 57 4.10 -0.99 3.66
N VAL A 58 4.54 -0.30 2.61
CA VAL A 58 4.43 -0.81 1.24
C VAL A 58 5.28 -2.07 1.05
N GLU A 59 6.51 -2.06 1.55
CA GLU A 59 7.43 -3.20 1.42
C GLU A 59 6.87 -4.46 2.07
N LYS A 60 6.20 -4.33 3.19
CA LYS A 60 5.70 -5.46 3.98
C LYS A 60 4.23 -5.79 3.73
N HIS A 61 3.52 -4.98 2.94
CA HIS A 61 2.07 -5.19 2.79
C HIS A 61 1.72 -6.60 2.28
N GLY A 62 2.54 -7.19 1.43
CA GLY A 62 2.30 -8.54 0.91
C GLY A 62 2.23 -9.58 2.03
N ILE A 63 3.17 -9.52 2.98
CA ILE A 63 3.22 -10.44 4.11
C ILE A 63 2.00 -10.22 5.02
N PHE A 64 1.63 -8.97 5.28
CA PHE A 64 0.47 -8.65 6.12
C PHE A 64 -0.84 -9.04 5.44
N GLN A 65 -0.91 -8.92 4.12
CA GLN A 65 -2.08 -9.31 3.35
C GLN A 65 -2.29 -10.83 3.39
N MET A 66 -1.25 -11.62 3.59
CA MET A 66 -1.32 -13.08 3.75
C MET A 66 -2.23 -13.49 4.93
N TYR A 67 -2.39 -12.64 5.93
CA TYR A 67 -3.33 -12.90 7.03
C TYR A 67 -4.74 -13.23 6.49
N TYR A 68 -5.12 -12.64 5.36
CA TYR A 68 -6.44 -12.81 4.75
C TYR A 68 -6.50 -13.92 3.71
N TYR A 69 -5.38 -14.24 3.06
CA TYR A 69 -5.37 -15.12 1.88
C TYR A 69 -4.51 -16.37 2.01
N ALA A 70 -3.56 -16.41 2.94
CA ALA A 70 -2.59 -17.49 3.01
C ALA A 70 -3.23 -18.87 3.14
N HIS A 71 -4.30 -18.99 3.91
CA HIS A 71 -4.96 -20.27 4.13
C HIS A 71 -5.58 -20.83 2.85
N HIS A 72 -5.98 -19.99 1.91
CA HIS A 72 -6.49 -20.41 0.60
C HIS A 72 -5.36 -20.93 -0.31
N LEU A 73 -4.12 -20.51 -0.05
CA LEU A 73 -2.95 -20.85 -0.86
C LEU A 73 -2.05 -21.91 -0.19
N GLY A 74 -2.43 -22.37 1.00
CA GLY A 74 -1.62 -23.34 1.74
C GLY A 74 -0.43 -22.73 2.48
N PHE A 75 -0.38 -21.41 2.62
CA PHE A 75 0.69 -20.71 3.34
C PHE A 75 0.25 -20.30 4.75
N ASN A 76 1.21 -19.91 5.58
CA ASN A 76 0.96 -19.47 6.95
C ASN A 76 0.46 -18.03 6.98
N LYS A 77 -0.81 -17.85 7.38
CA LYS A 77 -1.41 -16.50 7.49
C LYS A 77 -0.76 -15.63 8.58
N ASN A 78 -0.06 -16.25 9.53
CA ASN A 78 0.54 -15.54 10.66
C ASN A 78 2.01 -15.19 10.42
N GLU A 79 2.48 -15.23 9.19
CA GLU A 79 3.85 -14.86 8.85
C GLU A 79 4.19 -13.44 9.32
N ARG A 80 3.20 -12.54 9.35
CA ARG A 80 3.38 -11.17 9.85
C ARG A 80 3.75 -11.10 11.32
N ASP A 81 3.47 -12.15 12.10
CA ASP A 81 3.71 -12.17 13.55
C ASP A 81 5.18 -11.98 13.90
N LYS A 82 6.10 -12.31 13.00
CA LYS A 82 7.52 -12.07 13.22
C LYS A 82 7.86 -10.57 13.35
N TYR A 83 6.95 -9.69 12.93
CA TYR A 83 7.14 -8.23 13.03
C TYR A 83 6.39 -7.58 14.18
N LYS A 84 5.75 -8.34 15.08
CA LYS A 84 4.92 -7.78 16.15
C LYS A 84 5.60 -6.74 17.02
N GLY A 85 6.91 -6.82 17.20
CA GLY A 85 7.66 -5.83 17.98
C GLY A 85 8.10 -4.61 17.18
N HIS A 86 7.84 -4.57 15.88
CA HIS A 86 8.29 -3.47 15.04
C HIS A 86 7.38 -2.25 15.21
N GLU A 87 7.98 -1.05 15.21
CA GLU A 87 7.23 0.20 15.42
C GLU A 87 6.16 0.47 14.37
N TYR A 88 6.30 -0.07 13.17
CA TYR A 88 5.33 0.13 12.08
C TYR A 88 4.37 -1.05 11.88
N TYR A 89 4.41 -2.04 12.78
CA TYR A 89 3.53 -3.21 12.68
C TYR A 89 2.06 -2.81 12.66
N SER A 90 1.63 -2.02 13.65
CA SER A 90 0.22 -1.64 13.77
C SER A 90 -0.27 -0.84 12.57
N ALA A 91 0.54 0.09 12.08
CA ALA A 91 0.19 0.89 10.91
C ALA A 91 0.04 0.03 9.65
N THR A 92 0.90 -0.96 9.49
CA THR A 92 0.84 -1.86 8.33
C THR A 92 -0.37 -2.79 8.41
N ALA A 93 -0.65 -3.33 9.59
CA ALA A 93 -1.84 -4.15 9.80
C ALA A 93 -3.11 -3.35 9.52
N GLU A 94 -3.15 -2.10 9.95
CA GLU A 94 -4.28 -1.21 9.71
C GLU A 94 -4.45 -0.88 8.22
N PHE A 95 -3.36 -0.62 7.53
CA PHE A 95 -3.37 -0.40 6.07
C PHE A 95 -4.03 -1.57 5.34
N CYS A 96 -3.63 -2.79 5.67
CA CYS A 96 -4.18 -3.99 5.04
C CYS A 96 -5.64 -4.21 5.42
N GLU A 97 -5.99 -4.05 6.68
CA GLU A 97 -7.35 -4.28 7.16
C GLU A 97 -8.34 -3.27 6.60
N LYS A 98 -8.03 -1.99 6.72
CA LYS A 98 -8.98 -0.92 6.39
C LYS A 98 -9.04 -0.58 4.92
N TRP A 99 -7.91 -0.63 4.23
CA TRP A 99 -7.84 -0.12 2.86
C TRP A 99 -7.56 -1.20 1.83
N ASP A 100 -6.51 -1.99 2.01
CA ASP A 100 -6.08 -2.95 0.99
C ASP A 100 -7.09 -4.10 0.84
N GLN A 101 -7.34 -4.85 1.90
CA GLN A 101 -8.18 -6.03 1.79
C GLN A 101 -9.67 -5.70 1.58
N SER A 102 -10.12 -4.52 1.97
CA SER A 102 -11.50 -4.10 1.76
C SER A 102 -11.76 -3.51 0.37
N SER A 103 -10.72 -3.34 -0.45
CA SER A 103 -10.80 -2.63 -1.73
C SER A 103 -11.04 -3.55 -2.93
N PHE A 104 -11.93 -4.53 -2.75
CA PHE A 104 -12.37 -5.44 -3.81
C PHE A 104 -13.90 -5.38 -4.01
N ASP A 105 -14.53 -4.29 -3.56
CA ASP A 105 -15.96 -4.10 -3.65
C ASP A 105 -16.33 -3.60 -5.07
N PRO A 106 -17.04 -4.39 -5.88
CA PRO A 106 -17.39 -4.00 -7.24
C PRO A 106 -18.36 -2.83 -7.30
N ASN A 107 -19.03 -2.52 -6.20
CA ASN A 107 -20.00 -1.43 -6.12
C ASN A 107 -19.43 -0.15 -5.49
N TYR A 108 -18.17 -0.16 -5.08
CA TYR A 108 -17.54 1.00 -4.48
C TYR A 108 -17.23 2.06 -5.53
N LYS A 109 -17.63 3.30 -5.27
CA LYS A 109 -17.38 4.41 -6.18
C LYS A 109 -16.00 5.02 -5.88
N SER A 110 -15.01 4.56 -6.60
CA SER A 110 -13.65 5.09 -6.50
C SER A 110 -13.52 6.41 -7.24
N LEU A 111 -12.62 7.27 -6.76
CA LEU A 111 -12.15 8.40 -7.53
C LEU A 111 -11.34 7.88 -8.73
N THR A 112 -11.12 8.76 -9.70
CA THR A 112 -10.42 8.39 -10.93
C THR A 112 -8.92 8.59 -10.79
N LEU A 113 -8.16 8.00 -11.70
CA LEU A 113 -6.71 8.21 -11.76
C LEU A 113 -6.39 9.71 -11.91
N LYS A 114 -7.18 10.42 -12.69
CA LYS A 114 -7.02 11.86 -12.88
C LYS A 114 -7.17 12.64 -11.55
N ASP A 115 -8.07 12.20 -10.69
CA ASP A 115 -8.26 12.82 -9.37
C ASP A 115 -7.02 12.68 -8.49
N PHE A 116 -6.25 11.60 -8.66
CA PHE A 116 -5.05 11.35 -7.88
C PHE A 116 -3.78 11.94 -8.49
N GLU A 117 -3.84 12.41 -9.73
CA GLU A 117 -2.66 12.97 -10.41
C GLU A 117 -1.97 14.09 -9.61
N PRO A 118 -2.70 15.07 -9.01
CA PRO A 118 -2.03 16.10 -8.22
C PRO A 118 -1.25 15.54 -7.03
N TYR A 119 -1.76 14.49 -6.40
CA TYR A 119 -1.07 13.84 -5.28
C TYR A 119 0.23 13.18 -5.74
N VAL A 120 0.18 12.45 -6.85
CA VAL A 120 1.34 11.78 -7.42
C VAL A 120 2.41 12.81 -7.80
N ARG A 121 2.01 13.89 -8.47
CA ARG A 121 2.94 14.95 -8.86
C ARG A 121 3.60 15.60 -7.65
N LYS A 122 2.82 15.86 -6.59
CA LYS A 122 3.34 16.47 -5.37
C LYS A 122 4.42 15.60 -4.73
N ILE A 123 4.17 14.30 -4.60
CA ILE A 123 5.12 13.39 -3.94
C ILE A 123 6.38 13.20 -4.77
N PHE A 124 6.25 12.95 -6.06
CA PHE A 124 7.41 12.72 -6.93
C PHE A 124 8.15 14.00 -7.33
N SER A 125 7.65 15.17 -6.90
CA SER A 125 8.37 16.45 -7.05
C SER A 125 9.29 16.75 -5.86
N ARG A 126 9.23 15.96 -4.80
CA ARG A 126 10.13 16.11 -3.65
C ARG A 126 11.56 15.80 -4.06
N ASN A 127 12.53 16.41 -3.37
CA ASN A 127 13.93 16.03 -3.55
C ASN A 127 14.13 14.61 -3.01
N PRO A 128 14.75 13.70 -3.80
CA PRO A 128 14.97 12.33 -3.32
C PRO A 128 15.72 12.29 -2.01
N TYR A 129 15.28 11.42 -1.11
CA TYR A 129 15.91 11.18 0.21
C TYR A 129 15.97 12.40 1.13
N SER A 130 15.06 13.36 0.95
CA SER A 130 15.02 14.55 1.83
C SER A 130 14.07 14.39 3.02
N ASN A 131 13.46 13.22 3.18
CA ASN A 131 12.54 12.93 4.29
C ASN A 131 13.22 12.22 5.43
#